data_abe40aeb8f3be08beda67009d4f3484c
#
_entry.id   abe40aeb8f3be08beda67009d4f3484c
#
_cell.length_a   1.000
_cell.length_b   1.000
_cell.length_c   1.000
_cell.angle_alpha   90.00
_cell.angle_beta   90.00
_cell.angle_gamma   90.00
#
_symmetry.space_group_name_H-M   'P 1'
#
loop_
_entity.id
_entity.type
_entity.pdbx_description
1 polymer ?
#
loop_
_entity_poly.entity_id
_entity_poly.type
_entity_poly.pdbx_seq_one_letter_code
_entity_poly.pdbx_strand_id
1 'polypeptide(L)'
;MTKTLIVVPMKDLSASKTRLAGTLSKSARNKLVRLLYQKTLNFLIPIAAMEKVEIAVVTKCKYAKKIAKKLSIQIIEEPSNLGLSDAILHSAITAKAKGFDRLCVIPADLAAPLASDLIAMLNSKAAVTICPSVDLGTNALVVSPPDAIPFR
;
A
#
# COMPACT_ATOMS: atom_id res chain seq x y z
N MET A 1 -0.10 -23.64 -1.69
CA MET A 1 -0.93 -22.45 -1.47
C MET A 1 -0.13 -21.19 -1.72
N THR A 2 -0.65 -20.29 -2.54
CA THR A 2 0.00 -19.01 -2.80
C THR A 2 -0.15 -18.09 -1.60
N LYS A 3 0.96 -17.54 -1.11
CA LYS A 3 0.97 -16.66 0.03
C LYS A 3 1.21 -15.22 -0.46
N THR A 4 0.22 -14.34 -0.26
CA THR A 4 0.25 -12.96 -0.76
C THR A 4 0.34 -11.97 0.41
N LEU A 5 1.18 -10.96 0.26
CA LEU A 5 1.27 -9.82 1.17
C LEU A 5 0.79 -8.58 0.45
N ILE A 6 -0.21 -7.90 1.02
CA ILE A 6 -0.61 -6.56 0.58
C ILE A 6 0.26 -5.56 1.35
N VAL A 7 0.98 -4.70 0.65
CA VAL A 7 1.75 -3.64 1.29
C VAL A 7 1.16 -2.28 0.95
N VAL A 8 1.06 -1.43 1.97
CA VAL A 8 0.54 -0.08 1.85
C VAL A 8 1.65 0.89 2.24
N PRO A 9 2.38 1.46 1.26
CA PRO A 9 3.40 2.45 1.59
C PRO A 9 2.75 3.75 2.02
N MET A 10 3.20 4.32 3.13
CA MET A 10 2.68 5.56 3.69
C MET A 10 3.83 6.49 4.06
N LYS A 11 3.90 7.62 3.38
CA LYS A 11 4.89 8.65 3.65
C LYS A 11 4.53 9.46 4.89
N ASP A 12 5.50 10.18 5.42
CA ASP A 12 5.24 11.15 6.47
C ASP A 12 4.18 12.16 6.01
N LEU A 13 3.31 12.57 6.94
CA LEU A 13 2.22 13.50 6.65
C LEU A 13 2.70 14.81 6.04
N SER A 14 3.88 15.30 6.45
CA SER A 14 4.45 16.54 5.93
C SER A 14 4.80 16.48 4.43
N ALA A 15 5.04 15.27 3.91
CA ALA A 15 5.41 15.06 2.50
C ALA A 15 4.23 14.60 1.64
N SER A 16 3.07 14.33 2.24
CA SER A 16 1.93 13.76 1.53
C SER A 16 1.07 14.84 0.86
N LYS A 17 0.51 14.53 -0.32
CA LYS A 17 -0.41 15.43 -1.04
C LYS A 17 0.15 16.82 -1.30
N THR A 18 1.45 16.95 -1.56
CA THR A 18 2.11 18.24 -1.78
C THR A 18 1.56 19.02 -2.96
N ARG A 19 1.06 18.32 -3.99
CA ARG A 19 0.43 18.98 -5.15
C ARG A 19 -0.86 19.71 -4.81
N LEU A 20 -1.44 19.47 -3.62
CA LEU A 20 -2.62 20.20 -3.15
C LEU A 20 -2.27 21.43 -2.32
N ALA A 21 -0.99 21.75 -2.20
CA ALA A 21 -0.52 22.88 -1.37
C ALA A 21 -1.08 24.22 -1.80
N GLY A 22 -1.41 24.40 -3.08
CA GLY A 22 -1.99 25.64 -3.59
C GLY A 22 -3.48 25.81 -3.32
N THR A 23 -4.19 24.73 -2.98
CA THR A 23 -5.64 24.73 -2.77
C THR A 23 -6.05 24.45 -1.33
N LEU A 24 -5.22 23.72 -0.57
CA LEU A 24 -5.52 23.32 0.80
C LEU A 24 -4.42 23.77 1.75
N SER A 25 -4.80 24.18 2.96
CA SER A 25 -3.85 24.44 4.03
C SER A 25 -3.15 23.13 4.43
N LYS A 26 -2.01 23.25 5.12
CA LYS A 26 -1.29 22.09 5.63
C LYS A 26 -2.19 21.23 6.55
N SER A 27 -2.96 21.89 7.41
CA SER A 27 -3.89 21.21 8.32
C SER A 27 -4.96 20.42 7.56
N ALA A 28 -5.56 21.04 6.54
CA ALA A 28 -6.60 20.39 5.71
C ALA A 28 -6.01 19.21 4.93
N ARG A 29 -4.79 19.35 4.38
CA ARG A 29 -4.10 18.25 3.69
C ARG A 29 -3.82 17.09 4.62
N ASN A 30 -3.35 17.37 5.84
CA ASN A 30 -3.06 16.32 6.81
C ASN A 30 -4.35 15.57 7.20
N LYS A 31 -5.45 16.29 7.38
CA LYS A 31 -6.75 15.67 7.66
C LYS A 31 -7.19 14.76 6.51
N LEU A 32 -7.05 15.22 5.28
CA LEU A 32 -7.42 14.43 4.11
C LEU A 32 -6.57 13.16 4.02
N VAL A 33 -5.27 13.29 4.18
CA VAL A 33 -4.35 12.14 4.12
C VAL A 33 -4.68 11.12 5.20
N ARG A 34 -4.94 11.57 6.44
CA ARG A 34 -5.33 10.68 7.53
C ARG A 34 -6.63 9.96 7.24
N LEU A 35 -7.63 10.68 6.72
CA LEU A 35 -8.93 10.10 6.38
C LEU A 35 -8.78 9.04 5.28
N LEU A 36 -8.05 9.35 4.20
CA LEU A 36 -7.85 8.42 3.09
C LEU A 36 -7.07 7.19 3.53
N TYR A 37 -6.07 7.36 4.38
CA TYR A 37 -5.29 6.25 4.92
C TYR A 37 -6.18 5.29 5.73
N GLN A 38 -6.94 5.82 6.67
CA GLN A 38 -7.85 4.99 7.47
C GLN A 38 -8.90 4.32 6.60
N LYS A 39 -9.47 5.04 5.64
CA LYS A 39 -10.45 4.51 4.71
C LYS A 39 -9.86 3.38 3.87
N THR A 40 -8.63 3.53 3.41
CA THR A 40 -7.93 2.50 2.64
C THR A 40 -7.73 1.23 3.47
N LEU A 41 -7.22 1.37 4.70
CA LEU A 41 -7.02 0.21 5.58
C LEU A 41 -8.35 -0.48 5.91
N ASN A 42 -9.39 0.28 6.23
CA ASN A 42 -10.71 -0.29 6.52
C ASN A 42 -11.32 -0.99 5.30
N PHE A 43 -11.02 -0.53 4.11
CA PHE A 43 -11.41 -1.20 2.87
C PHE A 43 -10.66 -2.53 2.69
N LEU A 44 -9.37 -2.57 2.99
CA LEU A 44 -8.54 -3.76 2.79
C LEU A 44 -8.77 -4.88 3.79
N ILE A 45 -9.05 -4.54 5.05
CA ILE A 45 -9.15 -5.53 6.13
C ILE A 45 -10.15 -6.65 5.83
N PRO A 46 -11.43 -6.38 5.47
CA PRO A 46 -12.36 -7.48 5.19
C PRO A 46 -11.99 -8.28 3.94
N ILE A 47 -11.41 -7.64 2.94
CA ILE A 47 -10.96 -8.32 1.72
C ILE A 47 -9.81 -9.27 2.05
N ALA A 48 -8.85 -8.80 2.85
CA ALA A 48 -7.71 -9.62 3.26
C ALA A 48 -8.17 -10.85 4.05
N ALA A 49 -9.13 -10.68 4.95
CA ALA A 49 -9.68 -11.78 5.72
C ALA A 49 -10.39 -12.79 4.82
N MET A 50 -11.21 -12.32 3.87
CA MET A 50 -11.93 -13.17 2.94
C MET A 50 -10.99 -13.93 1.99
N GLU A 51 -9.98 -13.26 1.47
CA GLU A 51 -9.03 -13.82 0.52
C GLU A 51 -7.84 -14.51 1.19
N LYS A 52 -7.79 -14.49 2.52
CA LYS A 52 -6.72 -15.12 3.32
C LYS A 52 -5.34 -14.58 2.96
N VAL A 53 -5.22 -13.27 2.80
CA VAL A 53 -3.96 -12.59 2.54
C VAL A 53 -3.62 -11.71 3.74
N GLU A 54 -2.33 -11.36 3.87
CA GLU A 54 -1.86 -10.51 4.96
C GLU A 54 -1.66 -9.09 4.47
N ILE A 55 -1.75 -8.13 5.39
CA ILE A 55 -1.54 -6.71 5.12
C ILE A 55 -0.37 -6.21 5.96
N ALA A 56 0.50 -5.38 5.36
CA ALA A 56 1.54 -4.67 6.08
C ALA A 56 1.59 -3.21 5.62
N VAL A 57 1.79 -2.30 6.55
CA VAL A 57 2.03 -0.89 6.25
C VAL A 57 3.54 -0.65 6.26
N VAL A 58 4.07 -0.06 5.20
CA VAL A 58 5.49 0.29 5.08
C VAL A 58 5.63 1.77 5.36
N THR A 59 6.23 2.13 6.49
CA THR A 59 6.25 3.53 6.90
C THR A 59 7.31 3.86 7.94
N LYS A 60 7.67 5.13 8.02
CA LYS A 60 8.37 5.75 9.14
C LYS A 60 7.44 6.66 9.95
N CYS A 61 6.27 6.94 9.44
CA CYS A 61 5.34 7.89 10.04
C CYS A 61 4.76 7.34 11.34
N LYS A 62 4.92 8.07 12.44
CA LYS A 62 4.41 7.65 13.76
C LYS A 62 2.90 7.47 13.77
N TYR A 63 2.18 8.37 13.09
CA TYR A 63 0.72 8.28 12.98
C TYR A 63 0.31 7.00 12.26
N ALA A 64 0.95 6.70 11.12
CA ALA A 64 0.63 5.51 10.34
C ALA A 64 0.88 4.24 11.15
N LYS A 65 1.98 4.18 11.90
CA LYS A 65 2.28 3.05 12.79
C LYS A 65 1.24 2.88 13.88
N LYS A 66 0.81 3.99 14.48
CA LYS A 66 -0.21 3.98 15.55
C LYS A 66 -1.52 3.39 15.05
N ILE A 67 -1.99 3.83 13.89
CA ILE A 67 -3.23 3.33 13.29
C ILE A 67 -3.09 1.86 12.90
N ALA A 68 -1.98 1.46 12.29
CA ALA A 68 -1.74 0.06 11.93
C ALA A 68 -1.75 -0.85 13.16
N LYS A 69 -1.11 -0.45 14.24
CA LYS A 69 -1.14 -1.21 15.51
C LYS A 69 -2.54 -1.33 16.07
N LYS A 70 -3.31 -0.24 16.04
CA LYS A 70 -4.69 -0.23 16.51
C LYS A 70 -5.58 -1.21 15.74
N LEU A 71 -5.30 -1.39 14.45
CA LEU A 71 -6.04 -2.29 13.57
C LEU A 71 -5.42 -3.69 13.48
N SER A 72 -4.38 -3.97 14.26
CA SER A 72 -3.64 -5.24 14.26
C SER A 72 -3.02 -5.56 12.89
N ILE A 73 -2.58 -4.54 12.18
CA ILE A 73 -1.90 -4.68 10.89
C ILE A 73 -0.39 -4.67 11.11
N GLN A 74 0.32 -5.52 10.37
CA GLN A 74 1.77 -5.60 10.41
C GLN A 74 2.42 -4.29 9.94
N ILE A 75 3.59 -3.99 10.48
CA ILE A 75 4.37 -2.81 10.10
C ILE A 75 5.72 -3.28 9.56
N ILE A 76 6.06 -2.81 8.36
CA ILE A 76 7.41 -2.92 7.83
C ILE A 76 8.09 -1.57 8.04
N GLU A 77 9.10 -1.54 8.90
CA GLU A 77 9.80 -0.31 9.22
C GLU A 77 10.60 0.17 8.01
N GLU A 78 10.38 1.41 7.60
CA GLU A 78 11.17 2.03 6.55
C GLU A 78 12.50 2.51 7.16
N PRO A 79 13.66 2.02 6.69
CA PRO A 79 14.93 2.29 7.39
C PRO A 79 15.41 3.74 7.28
N SER A 80 14.95 4.49 6.27
CA SER A 80 15.30 5.90 6.09
C SER A 80 14.21 6.58 5.27
N ASN A 81 14.33 7.89 5.02
CA ASN A 81 13.39 8.60 4.16
C ASN A 81 13.61 8.20 2.70
N LEU A 82 13.08 7.05 2.34
CA LEU A 82 13.17 6.50 0.99
C LEU A 82 12.12 7.13 0.08
N GLY A 83 12.43 7.18 -1.21
CA GLY A 83 11.40 7.43 -2.21
C GLY A 83 10.42 6.27 -2.28
N LEU A 84 9.29 6.46 -2.98
CA LEU A 84 8.27 5.43 -3.09
C LEU A 84 8.82 4.12 -3.66
N SER A 85 9.61 4.20 -4.74
CA SER A 85 10.18 3.02 -5.38
C SER A 85 11.09 2.23 -4.44
N ASP A 86 11.92 2.93 -3.65
CA ASP A 86 12.82 2.28 -2.70
C ASP A 86 12.06 1.65 -1.53
N ALA A 87 10.99 2.29 -1.07
CA ALA A 87 10.13 1.73 -0.03
C ALA A 87 9.45 0.44 -0.51
N ILE A 88 8.98 0.42 -1.75
CA ILE A 88 8.37 -0.78 -2.36
C ILE A 88 9.42 -1.88 -2.53
N LEU A 89 10.63 -1.53 -2.98
CA LEU A 89 11.72 -2.50 -3.12
C LEU A 89 12.08 -3.13 -1.77
N HIS A 90 12.18 -2.33 -0.72
CA HIS A 90 12.41 -2.83 0.64
C HIS A 90 11.31 -3.80 1.06
N SER A 91 10.05 -3.47 0.75
CA SER A 91 8.91 -4.34 1.04
C SER A 91 8.99 -5.65 0.26
N ALA A 92 9.39 -5.60 -1.01
CA ALA A 92 9.54 -6.79 -1.85
C ALA A 92 10.60 -7.74 -1.29
N ILE A 93 11.74 -7.20 -0.88
CA ILE A 93 12.82 -7.98 -0.28
C ILE A 93 12.34 -8.62 1.03
N THR A 94 11.65 -7.84 1.87
CA THR A 94 11.11 -8.33 3.14
C THR A 94 10.07 -9.43 2.91
N ALA A 95 9.16 -9.24 1.96
CA ALA A 95 8.12 -10.21 1.65
C ALA A 95 8.73 -11.53 1.17
N LYS A 96 9.71 -11.45 0.28
CA LYS A 96 10.40 -12.64 -0.23
C LYS A 96 11.13 -13.40 0.89
N ALA A 97 11.81 -12.66 1.76
CA ALA A 97 12.53 -13.24 2.89
C ALA A 97 11.58 -13.95 3.87
N LYS A 98 10.34 -13.46 4.01
CA LYS A 98 9.32 -14.06 4.87
C LYS A 98 8.54 -15.19 4.19
N GLY A 99 8.86 -15.55 2.96
CA GLY A 99 8.25 -16.66 2.26
C GLY A 99 6.95 -16.33 1.52
N PHE A 100 6.68 -15.06 1.26
CA PHE A 100 5.53 -14.68 0.43
C PHE A 100 5.84 -14.92 -1.04
N ASP A 101 4.85 -15.45 -1.75
CA ASP A 101 4.96 -15.74 -3.19
C ASP A 101 4.60 -14.56 -4.06
N ARG A 102 3.78 -13.65 -3.54
CA ARG A 102 3.26 -12.51 -4.28
C ARG A 102 3.25 -11.27 -3.40
N LEU A 103 3.43 -10.12 -4.04
CA LEU A 103 3.34 -8.81 -3.42
C LEU A 103 2.25 -8.00 -4.12
N CYS A 104 1.32 -7.45 -3.35
CA CYS A 104 0.30 -6.53 -3.85
C CYS A 104 0.56 -5.16 -3.25
N VAL A 105 0.83 -4.16 -4.08
CA VAL A 105 1.10 -2.79 -3.62
C VAL A 105 -0.15 -1.95 -3.82
N ILE A 106 -0.64 -1.35 -2.73
CA ILE A 106 -1.83 -0.49 -2.72
C ILE A 106 -1.46 0.86 -2.14
N PRO A 107 -1.72 1.97 -2.84
CA PRO A 107 -1.48 3.30 -2.29
C PRO A 107 -2.31 3.55 -1.02
N ALA A 108 -1.79 4.37 -0.12
CA ALA A 108 -2.43 4.67 1.15
C ALA A 108 -3.59 5.67 1.03
N ASP A 109 -3.88 6.18 -0.15
CA ASP A 109 -4.81 7.29 -0.38
C ASP A 109 -5.88 7.00 -1.43
N LEU A 110 -6.38 5.78 -1.48
CA LEU A 110 -7.44 5.42 -2.43
C LEU A 110 -8.74 6.13 -2.05
N ALA A 111 -9.26 6.94 -2.98
CA ALA A 111 -10.48 7.71 -2.75
C ALA A 111 -11.74 6.87 -2.97
N ALA A 112 -11.77 6.07 -4.01
CA ALA A 112 -12.95 5.29 -4.40
C ALA A 112 -12.56 3.91 -4.94
N PRO A 113 -11.97 3.04 -4.09
CA PRO A 113 -11.58 1.70 -4.53
C PRO A 113 -12.78 0.80 -4.71
N LEU A 114 -12.68 -0.16 -5.64
CA LEU A 114 -13.70 -1.18 -5.88
C LEU A 114 -13.20 -2.54 -5.39
N ALA A 115 -13.96 -3.17 -4.50
CA ALA A 115 -13.60 -4.47 -3.94
C ALA A 115 -13.48 -5.55 -5.03
N SER A 116 -14.37 -5.55 -6.02
CA SER A 116 -14.35 -6.51 -7.12
C SER A 116 -13.04 -6.43 -7.93
N ASP A 117 -12.52 -5.22 -8.15
CA ASP A 117 -11.29 -5.03 -8.88
C ASP A 117 -10.10 -5.59 -8.11
N LEU A 118 -10.02 -5.31 -6.81
CA LEU A 118 -8.95 -5.83 -5.98
C LEU A 118 -9.00 -7.36 -5.88
N ILE A 119 -10.17 -7.92 -5.68
CA ILE A 119 -10.36 -9.37 -5.60
C ILE A 119 -9.91 -10.03 -6.91
N ALA A 120 -10.28 -9.46 -8.05
CA ALA A 120 -9.85 -9.97 -9.36
C ALA A 120 -8.33 -9.94 -9.50
N MET A 121 -7.68 -8.86 -9.05
CA MET A 121 -6.22 -8.76 -9.07
C MET A 121 -5.55 -9.80 -8.17
N LEU A 122 -6.07 -10.01 -6.97
CA LEU A 122 -5.54 -11.00 -6.03
C LEU A 122 -5.67 -12.42 -6.56
N ASN A 123 -6.66 -12.69 -7.39
CA ASN A 123 -6.89 -14.00 -7.98
C ASN A 123 -6.27 -14.17 -9.37
N SER A 124 -5.61 -13.15 -9.90
CA SER A 124 -4.91 -13.23 -11.18
C SER A 124 -3.71 -14.18 -11.08
N LYS A 125 -3.50 -14.97 -12.13
CA LYS A 125 -2.35 -15.89 -12.24
C LYS A 125 -1.18 -15.26 -12.99
N ALA A 126 -1.31 -14.03 -13.47
CA ALA A 126 -0.25 -13.35 -14.17
C ALA A 126 0.91 -13.01 -13.24
N ALA A 127 2.13 -12.99 -13.78
CA ALA A 127 3.32 -12.60 -13.01
C ALA A 127 3.26 -11.13 -12.59
N VAL A 128 2.65 -10.28 -13.39
CA VAL A 128 2.43 -8.86 -13.10
C VAL A 128 1.01 -8.48 -13.46
N THR A 129 0.30 -7.86 -12.52
CA THR A 129 -1.05 -7.33 -12.74
C THR A 129 -1.08 -5.88 -12.26
N ILE A 130 -1.57 -4.99 -13.10
CA ILE A 130 -1.64 -3.55 -12.82
C ILE A 130 -3.08 -3.08 -12.94
N CYS A 131 -3.52 -2.26 -11.97
CA CYS A 131 -4.76 -1.51 -12.06
C CYS A 131 -4.40 -0.04 -12.30
N PRO A 132 -4.53 0.47 -13.54
CA PRO A 132 -4.15 1.84 -13.83
C PRO A 132 -5.15 2.83 -13.24
N SER A 133 -4.66 4.04 -12.91
CA SER A 133 -5.50 5.16 -12.54
C SER A 133 -5.92 5.95 -13.79
N VAL A 134 -6.90 6.85 -13.62
CA VAL A 134 -7.43 7.67 -14.72
C VAL A 134 -6.34 8.53 -15.37
N ASP A 135 -5.34 8.94 -14.61
CA ASP A 135 -4.23 9.79 -15.09
C ASP A 135 -3.02 8.97 -15.58
N LEU A 136 -3.22 7.70 -15.93
CA LEU A 136 -2.20 6.76 -16.38
C LEU A 136 -1.17 6.37 -15.31
N GLY A 137 -1.42 6.73 -14.05
CA GLY A 137 -0.65 6.22 -12.92
C GLY A 137 -1.06 4.79 -12.57
N THR A 138 -0.69 4.33 -11.38
CA THR A 138 -1.00 2.99 -10.91
C THR A 138 -1.75 3.04 -9.59
N ASN A 139 -2.98 2.51 -9.54
CA ASN A 139 -3.76 2.38 -8.32
C ASN A 139 -3.42 1.12 -7.53
N ALA A 140 -3.00 0.06 -8.20
CA ALA A 140 -2.61 -1.18 -7.55
C ALA A 140 -1.70 -1.99 -8.46
N LEU A 141 -0.82 -2.76 -7.85
CA LEU A 141 0.15 -3.59 -8.56
C LEU A 141 0.29 -4.92 -7.83
N VAL A 142 0.19 -6.02 -8.56
CA VAL A 142 0.48 -7.37 -8.01
C VAL A 142 1.63 -7.96 -8.80
N VAL A 143 2.64 -8.45 -8.11
CA VAL A 143 3.80 -9.10 -8.73
C VAL A 143 4.07 -10.45 -8.09
N SER A 144 4.47 -11.42 -8.89
CA SER A 144 4.83 -12.78 -8.47
C SER A 144 6.05 -13.25 -9.26
N PRO A 145 7.19 -13.54 -8.60
CA PRO A 145 7.47 -13.36 -7.18
C PRO A 145 7.56 -11.89 -6.76
N PRO A 146 7.68 -11.58 -5.45
CA PRO A 146 7.68 -10.19 -4.99
C PRO A 146 8.73 -9.28 -5.63
N ASP A 147 9.85 -9.84 -6.06
CA ASP A 147 10.94 -9.13 -6.72
C ASP A 147 10.98 -9.35 -8.24
N ALA A 148 9.83 -9.68 -8.85
CA ALA A 148 9.75 -9.99 -10.29
C ALA A 148 10.12 -8.81 -11.19
N ILE A 149 9.91 -7.57 -10.72
CA ILE A 149 10.28 -6.36 -11.47
C ILE A 149 11.15 -5.44 -10.59
N PRO A 150 12.05 -4.65 -11.21
CA PRO A 150 12.79 -3.66 -10.45
C PRO A 150 11.88 -2.46 -10.14
N PHE A 151 11.87 -2.02 -8.89
CA PHE A 151 11.13 -0.81 -8.48
C PHE A 151 12.11 0.37 -8.49
N ARG A 152 11.98 1.23 -9.49
CA ARG A 152 12.84 2.40 -9.68
C ARG A 152 12.04 3.67 -9.94
#